data_8d1196e860e8ff1ced19231e47345558
#
_entry.id   8d1196e860e8ff1ced19231e47345558
#
_cell.length_a   1.000
_cell.length_b   1.000
_cell.length_c   1.000
_cell.angle_alpha   90.00
_cell.angle_beta   90.00
_cell.angle_gamma   90.00
#
_symmetry.space_group_name_H-M   'P 1'
#
loop_
_entity.id
_entity.type
_entity.pdbx_description
1 polymer ?
#
loop_
_entity_poly.entity_id
_entity_poly.type
_entity_poly.pdbx_seq_one_letter_code
_entity_poly.pdbx_strand_id
1 'polypeptide(L)'
;MAVSIDYFERKLDEKRRLTIPSELRQEFSSGIVITKGFGNYLHIYSQEIWDNEVEPALQGSILDEQVADLNVKFRRGKTADELDQKQGRVTIGQYLLDYAVIERDVIATRAGKYWRLEKA
;
A
#
# COMPACT_ATOMS: atom_id res chain seq x y z
N MET A 1 -8.47 -16.07 -19.75
CA MET A 1 -8.21 -14.66 -20.09
C MET A 1 -7.91 -13.89 -18.81
N ALA A 2 -6.82 -13.18 -18.78
CA ALA A 2 -6.49 -12.36 -17.61
C ALA A 2 -7.37 -11.09 -17.60
N VAL A 3 -7.98 -10.80 -16.47
CA VAL A 3 -8.70 -9.55 -16.26
C VAL A 3 -7.72 -8.55 -15.68
N SER A 4 -7.55 -7.41 -16.37
CA SER A 4 -6.68 -6.34 -15.87
C SER A 4 -7.55 -5.29 -15.20
N ILE A 5 -7.27 -5.03 -13.93
CA ILE A 5 -7.91 -3.97 -13.16
C ILE A 5 -6.87 -2.91 -12.91
N ASP A 6 -7.15 -1.68 -13.33
CA ASP A 6 -6.26 -0.54 -13.16
C ASP A 6 -6.61 0.33 -11.96
N TYR A 7 -7.84 0.26 -11.50
CA TYR A 7 -8.26 0.99 -10.30
C TYR A 7 -9.49 0.32 -9.68
N PHE A 8 -9.74 0.62 -8.41
CA PHE A 8 -10.96 0.21 -7.75
C PHE A 8 -11.30 1.23 -6.64
N GLU A 9 -12.58 1.28 -6.32
CA GLU A 9 -13.09 2.14 -5.25
C GLU A 9 -13.64 1.28 -4.14
N ARG A 10 -13.44 1.71 -2.89
CA ARG A 10 -13.93 1.01 -1.70
C ARG A 10 -14.29 1.99 -0.60
N LYS A 11 -15.09 1.52 0.33
CA LYS A 11 -15.28 2.18 1.63
C LYS A 11 -14.58 1.33 2.68
N LEU A 12 -13.79 1.97 3.53
CA LEU A 12 -13.22 1.26 4.68
C LEU A 12 -14.34 0.91 5.63
N ASP A 13 -14.24 -0.26 6.29
CA ASP A 13 -15.22 -0.63 7.28
C ASP A 13 -14.95 0.08 8.62
N GLU A 14 -15.78 -0.19 9.63
CA GLU A 14 -15.68 0.46 10.94
C GLU A 14 -14.35 0.17 11.65
N LYS A 15 -13.66 -0.93 11.26
CA LYS A 15 -12.37 -1.31 11.82
C LYS A 15 -11.21 -0.89 10.93
N ARG A 16 -11.42 0.07 10.03
CA ARG A 16 -10.42 0.60 9.11
C ARG A 16 -9.84 -0.47 8.18
N ARG A 17 -10.66 -1.46 7.80
CA ARG A 17 -10.21 -2.52 6.90
C ARG A 17 -10.55 -2.18 5.46
N LEU A 18 -9.55 -2.38 4.60
CA LEU A 18 -9.70 -2.27 3.15
C LEU A 18 -9.92 -3.67 2.60
N THR A 19 -10.95 -3.83 1.76
CA THR A 19 -11.18 -5.09 1.06
C THR A 19 -10.58 -5.02 -0.34
N ILE A 20 -9.63 -5.89 -0.62
CA ILE A 20 -9.00 -6.01 -1.93
C ILE A 20 -9.94 -6.81 -2.84
N PRO A 21 -10.24 -6.33 -4.06
CA PRO A 21 -11.08 -7.09 -5.00
C PRO A 21 -10.55 -8.51 -5.20
N SER A 22 -11.46 -9.47 -5.36
CA SER A 22 -11.09 -10.88 -5.49
C SER A 22 -10.11 -11.13 -6.63
N GLU A 23 -10.24 -10.38 -7.73
CA GLU A 23 -9.38 -10.51 -8.92
C GLU A 23 -7.93 -10.09 -8.65
N LEU A 24 -7.68 -9.32 -7.60
CA LEU A 24 -6.36 -8.82 -7.25
C LEU A 24 -5.71 -9.55 -6.08
N ARG A 25 -6.43 -10.44 -5.40
CA ARG A 25 -5.90 -11.09 -4.18
C ARG A 25 -4.68 -11.94 -4.45
N GLN A 26 -4.59 -12.53 -5.63
CA GLN A 26 -3.43 -13.34 -6.02
C GLN A 26 -2.16 -12.49 -6.09
N GLU A 27 -2.27 -11.24 -6.49
CA GLU A 27 -1.13 -10.31 -6.52
C GLU A 27 -0.50 -10.17 -5.13
N PHE A 28 -1.31 -10.28 -4.07
CA PHE A 28 -0.87 -10.11 -2.69
C PHE A 28 -0.74 -11.44 -1.95
N SER A 29 -0.56 -12.55 -2.66
CA SER A 29 -0.45 -13.86 -2.03
C SER A 29 0.77 -13.98 -1.11
N SER A 30 1.82 -13.21 -1.36
CA SER A 30 3.02 -13.16 -0.52
C SER A 30 2.87 -12.23 0.69
N GLY A 31 1.78 -11.46 0.76
CA GLY A 31 1.54 -10.46 1.78
C GLY A 31 1.32 -9.08 1.17
N ILE A 32 0.93 -8.14 2.00
CA ILE A 32 0.64 -6.76 1.59
C ILE A 32 1.41 -5.79 2.47
N VAL A 33 1.98 -4.75 1.85
CA VAL A 33 2.73 -3.71 2.55
C VAL A 33 2.10 -2.36 2.21
N ILE A 34 1.76 -1.58 3.22
CA ILE A 34 1.17 -0.25 3.04
C ILE A 34 2.05 0.78 3.73
N THR A 35 2.43 1.81 2.98
CA THR A 35 3.29 2.89 3.46
C THR A 35 2.72 4.25 3.10
N LYS A 36 3.31 5.30 3.68
CA LYS A 36 3.11 6.66 3.17
C LYS A 36 3.59 6.73 1.73
N GLY A 37 2.91 7.53 0.90
CA GLY A 37 3.34 7.81 -0.46
C GLY A 37 4.19 9.07 -0.54
N PHE A 38 4.37 9.58 -1.75
CA PHE A 38 5.16 10.81 -1.98
C PHE A 38 4.36 12.07 -1.66
N GLY A 39 3.02 12.01 -1.74
CA GLY A 39 2.13 13.10 -1.38
C GLY A 39 1.11 12.63 -0.33
N ASN A 40 -0.05 13.28 -0.25
CA ASN A 40 -1.09 12.92 0.72
C ASN A 40 -1.87 11.68 0.27
N TYR A 41 -1.17 10.59 0.10
CA TYR A 41 -1.72 9.30 -0.30
C TYR A 41 -0.82 8.19 0.21
N LEU A 42 -1.29 6.95 0.09
CA LEU A 42 -0.56 5.78 0.55
C LEU A 42 -0.10 4.95 -0.66
N HIS A 43 0.96 4.18 -0.45
CA HIS A 43 1.40 3.17 -1.41
C HIS A 43 1.01 1.79 -0.88
N ILE A 44 0.55 0.92 -1.78
CA ILE A 44 0.26 -0.48 -1.48
C ILE A 44 1.15 -1.33 -2.38
N TYR A 45 1.95 -2.19 -1.76
CA TYR A 45 2.86 -3.11 -2.45
C TYR A 45 2.51 -4.54 -2.08
N SER A 46 2.77 -5.50 -2.99
CA SER A 46 2.89 -6.87 -2.55
C SER A 46 4.19 -7.02 -1.73
N GLN A 47 4.23 -7.99 -0.83
CA GLN A 47 5.45 -8.27 -0.07
C GLN A 47 6.61 -8.60 -1.01
N GLU A 48 6.32 -9.33 -2.09
CA GLU A 48 7.32 -9.68 -3.09
C GLU A 48 7.95 -8.43 -3.74
N ILE A 49 7.12 -7.46 -4.17
CA ILE A 49 7.63 -6.22 -4.77
C ILE A 49 8.40 -5.40 -3.74
N TRP A 50 7.92 -5.34 -2.50
CA TRP A 50 8.65 -4.65 -1.45
C TRP A 50 10.05 -5.24 -1.28
N ASP A 51 10.14 -6.55 -1.13
CA ASP A 51 11.41 -7.24 -0.87
C ASP A 51 12.37 -7.16 -2.07
N ASN A 52 11.85 -7.30 -3.28
CA ASN A 52 12.68 -7.41 -4.48
C ASN A 52 13.03 -6.06 -5.11
N GLU A 53 12.22 -5.03 -4.91
CA GLU A 53 12.43 -3.74 -5.59
C GLU A 53 12.48 -2.54 -4.66
N VAL A 54 11.62 -2.44 -3.67
CA VAL A 54 11.59 -1.26 -2.79
C VAL A 54 12.72 -1.31 -1.78
N GLU A 55 12.87 -2.41 -1.06
CA GLU A 55 13.92 -2.56 -0.06
C GLU A 55 15.31 -2.35 -0.65
N PRO A 56 15.67 -2.96 -1.80
CA PRO A 56 16.95 -2.69 -2.44
C PRO A 56 17.12 -1.21 -2.86
N ALA A 57 16.06 -0.58 -3.35
CA ALA A 57 16.11 0.84 -3.75
C ALA A 57 16.36 1.76 -2.54
N LEU A 58 15.88 1.38 -1.36
CA LEU A 58 16.09 2.13 -0.12
C LEU A 58 17.50 1.98 0.44
N GLN A 59 18.32 1.08 -0.14
CA GLN A 59 19.71 0.85 0.29
C GLN A 59 20.71 1.79 -0.39
N GLY A 60 20.27 2.83 -1.09
CA GLY A 60 21.15 3.75 -1.81
C GLY A 60 22.31 4.32 -0.98
N SER A 61 22.94 5.38 -1.45
CA SER A 61 24.11 5.94 -0.77
C SER A 61 23.76 6.36 0.67
N ILE A 62 24.59 5.93 1.62
CA ILE A 62 24.41 6.26 3.05
C ILE A 62 24.46 7.77 3.33
N LEU A 63 25.11 8.52 2.43
CA LEU A 63 25.24 9.98 2.56
C LEU A 63 24.20 10.75 1.73
N ASP A 64 23.27 10.06 1.10
CA ASP A 64 22.22 10.70 0.31
C ASP A 64 21.03 11.02 1.22
N GLU A 65 20.82 12.30 1.49
CA GLU A 65 19.75 12.78 2.36
C GLU A 65 18.35 12.38 1.84
N GLN A 66 18.16 12.40 0.52
CA GLN A 66 16.86 12.01 -0.06
C GLN A 66 16.55 10.54 0.20
N VAL A 67 17.56 9.68 0.08
CA VAL A 67 17.41 8.26 0.40
C VAL A 67 17.08 8.08 1.88
N ALA A 68 17.77 8.80 2.76
CA ALA A 68 17.52 8.74 4.19
C ALA A 68 16.07 9.17 4.51
N ASP A 69 15.61 10.25 3.91
CA ASP A 69 14.26 10.76 4.13
C ASP A 69 13.19 9.77 3.63
N LEU A 70 13.42 9.12 2.50
CA LEU A 70 12.51 8.09 1.99
C LEU A 70 12.45 6.88 2.93
N ASN A 71 13.59 6.48 3.48
CA ASN A 71 13.62 5.39 4.46
C ASN A 71 12.74 5.72 5.67
N VAL A 72 12.91 6.91 6.22
CA VAL A 72 12.11 7.34 7.38
C VAL A 72 10.63 7.37 7.01
N LYS A 73 10.30 7.98 5.89
CA LYS A 73 8.90 8.13 5.46
C LYS A 73 8.22 6.78 5.23
N PHE A 74 8.88 5.86 4.50
CA PHE A 74 8.28 4.59 4.12
C PHE A 74 8.28 3.56 5.25
N ARG A 75 9.20 3.67 6.21
CA ARG A 75 9.26 2.70 7.31
C ARG A 75 8.41 3.09 8.52
N ARG A 76 8.24 4.40 8.76
CA ARG A 76 7.48 4.86 9.91
C ARG A 76 5.98 4.66 9.67
N GLY A 77 5.36 3.84 10.50
CA GLY A 77 3.95 3.51 10.40
C GLY A 77 3.61 2.47 9.32
N LYS A 78 4.63 1.87 8.70
CA LYS A 78 4.43 0.84 7.68
C LYS A 78 3.59 -0.31 8.23
N THR A 79 2.60 -0.75 7.45
CA THR A 79 1.85 -1.97 7.71
C THR A 79 2.40 -3.07 6.81
N ALA A 80 2.76 -4.21 7.40
CA ALA A 80 3.14 -5.40 6.64
C ALA A 80 2.35 -6.57 7.23
N ASP A 81 1.51 -7.18 6.43
CA ASP A 81 0.57 -8.20 6.92
C ASP A 81 0.29 -9.23 5.84
N GLU A 82 -0.31 -10.35 6.25
CA GLU A 82 -0.83 -11.32 5.30
C GLU A 82 -2.22 -10.91 4.88
N LEU A 83 -2.56 -11.15 3.60
CA LEU A 83 -3.90 -10.88 3.11
C LEU A 83 -4.73 -12.16 3.18
N ASP A 84 -5.86 -12.09 3.88
CA ASP A 84 -6.83 -13.18 3.91
C ASP A 84 -7.37 -13.39 2.50
N GLN A 85 -7.09 -14.56 1.90
CA GLN A 85 -7.49 -14.86 0.53
C GLN A 85 -9.00 -15.07 0.38
N LYS A 86 -9.70 -15.37 1.45
CA LYS A 86 -11.16 -15.55 1.40
C LYS A 86 -11.89 -14.21 1.41
N GLN A 87 -11.49 -13.31 2.30
CA GLN A 87 -12.17 -12.03 2.47
C GLN A 87 -11.37 -10.88 1.90
N GLY A 88 -10.07 -11.04 1.74
CA GLY A 88 -9.21 -10.05 1.13
C GLY A 88 -9.10 -8.75 1.90
N ARG A 89 -9.16 -8.79 3.23
CA ARG A 89 -9.16 -7.58 4.06
C ARG A 89 -7.81 -7.34 4.70
N VAL A 90 -7.46 -6.06 4.79
CA VAL A 90 -6.26 -5.59 5.50
C VAL A 90 -6.64 -4.36 6.33
N THR A 91 -6.15 -4.30 7.57
CA THR A 91 -6.39 -3.15 8.44
C THR A 91 -5.33 -2.09 8.18
N ILE A 92 -5.78 -0.84 7.99
CA ILE A 92 -4.89 0.29 7.80
C ILE A 92 -4.84 1.08 9.11
N GLY A 93 -3.63 1.31 9.62
CA GLY A 93 -3.45 2.04 10.87
C GLY A 93 -3.95 3.49 10.75
N GLN A 94 -4.49 4.02 11.85
CA GLN A 94 -4.99 5.39 11.87
C GLN A 94 -3.91 6.41 11.48
N TYR A 95 -2.66 6.15 11.87
CA TYR A 95 -1.53 7.00 11.53
C TYR A 95 -1.38 7.20 10.01
N LEU A 96 -1.55 6.12 9.23
CA LEU A 96 -1.49 6.21 7.76
C LEU A 96 -2.71 6.91 7.20
N LEU A 97 -3.89 6.65 7.73
CA LEU A 97 -5.11 7.30 7.28
C LEU A 97 -5.05 8.80 7.52
N ASP A 98 -4.54 9.22 8.68
CA ASP A 98 -4.38 10.63 9.00
C ASP A 98 -3.41 11.31 8.03
N TYR A 99 -2.30 10.66 7.72
CA TYR A 99 -1.33 11.17 6.76
C TYR A 99 -1.95 11.41 5.38
N ALA A 100 -2.78 10.48 4.92
CA ALA A 100 -3.42 10.56 3.60
C ALA A 100 -4.75 11.32 3.62
N VAL A 101 -5.17 11.82 4.77
CA VAL A 101 -6.44 12.52 4.96
C VAL A 101 -7.63 11.66 4.51
N ILE A 102 -7.56 10.38 4.81
CA ILE A 102 -8.60 9.42 4.47
C ILE A 102 -9.52 9.21 5.66
N GLU A 103 -10.81 9.37 5.45
CA GLU A 103 -11.83 9.07 6.46
C GLU A 103 -12.45 7.70 6.21
N ARG A 104 -13.04 7.51 5.03
CA ARG A 104 -13.73 6.27 4.70
C ARG A 104 -13.63 5.89 3.23
N ASP A 105 -13.95 6.81 2.32
CA ASP A 105 -13.99 6.53 0.88
C ASP A 105 -12.61 6.64 0.28
N VAL A 106 -12.19 5.60 -0.46
CA VAL A 106 -10.87 5.54 -1.06
C VAL A 106 -10.95 5.09 -2.49
N ILE A 107 -9.95 5.49 -3.26
CA ILE A 107 -9.70 4.99 -4.60
C ILE A 107 -8.26 4.49 -4.66
N ALA A 108 -8.09 3.29 -5.19
CA ALA A 108 -6.78 2.71 -5.44
C ALA A 108 -6.53 2.66 -6.93
N THR A 109 -5.42 3.22 -7.37
CA THR A 109 -5.05 3.26 -8.78
C THR A 109 -3.68 2.63 -8.98
N ARG A 110 -3.55 1.81 -10.02
CA ARG A 110 -2.28 1.16 -10.32
C ARG A 110 -1.23 2.19 -10.74
N ALA A 111 -0.11 2.17 -10.04
CA ALA A 111 1.03 3.05 -10.30
C ALA A 111 2.24 2.20 -10.71
N GLY A 112 2.11 1.47 -11.83
CA GLY A 112 3.14 0.55 -12.27
C GLY A 112 3.11 -0.75 -11.47
N LYS A 113 4.15 -1.04 -10.69
CA LYS A 113 4.27 -2.29 -9.93
C LYS A 113 3.60 -2.23 -8.56
N TYR A 114 3.00 -1.11 -8.20
CA TYR A 114 2.33 -0.94 -6.93
C TYR A 114 1.08 -0.07 -7.11
N TRP A 115 0.40 0.25 -6.02
CA TRP A 115 -0.86 0.97 -6.05
C TRP A 115 -0.78 2.26 -5.25
N ARG A 116 -1.45 3.29 -5.74
CA ARG A 116 -1.69 4.52 -4.98
C ARG A 116 -3.08 4.44 -4.37
N LEU A 117 -3.17 4.59 -3.06
CA LEU A 117 -4.44 4.64 -2.34
C LEU A 117 -4.66 6.06 -1.83
N GLU A 118 -5.75 6.68 -2.24
CA GLU A 118 -6.01 8.06 -1.87
C GLU A 118 -7.49 8.27 -1.56
N LYS A 119 -7.79 9.41 -0.96
CA LYS A 119 -9.15 9.83 -0.67
C LYS A 119 -9.94 9.91 -1.97
N ALA A 120 -11.08 9.26 -1.98
CA ALA A 120 -11.97 9.32 -3.14
C ALA A 120 -12.73 10.65 -3.21
#